data_a6f331717940b1ad9a114bc8a68d6227
#
_entry.id   a6f331717940b1ad9a114bc8a68d6227
#
_cell.length_a   1.000
_cell.length_b   1.000
_cell.length_c   1.000
_cell.angle_alpha   90.00
_cell.angle_beta   90.00
_cell.angle_gamma   90.00
#
_symmetry.space_group_name_H-M   'P 1'
#
loop_
_entity.id
_entity.type
_entity.pdbx_description
1 polymer ?
#
loop_
_entity_poly.entity_id
_entity_poly.type
_entity_poly.pdbx_seq_one_letter_code
_entity_poly.pdbx_strand_id
1 'polypeptide(L)'
;MVYNHRIMIGSNVRREALAGGHVKGSMVRAHLKFVRDRYGDAAVASTVAALPPEVTAEVDGVLASSWCTFESLIKLDRAIARVCGREEHALMRELGHYSAQINLSTVYRAFRRDDIHDFFRRGAALHRQFQDFGTTEYEQVSPTRGRIRVRDATCYSPAYCASETGYLEEVIAIHGGKDVTIMESSCQCANDEICTFELHWH
;
A
#
# COMPACT_ATOMS: atom_id res chain seq x y z
N MET A 1 19.10 -40.34 20.78
CA MET A 1 18.80 -39.92 19.38
C MET A 1 18.27 -38.53 19.40
N VAL A 2 19.09 -37.54 19.00
CA VAL A 2 18.76 -36.14 18.99
C VAL A 2 18.29 -35.81 17.57
N TYR A 3 16.99 -35.49 17.38
CA TYR A 3 16.45 -35.01 16.10
C TYR A 3 16.85 -33.57 15.92
N ASN A 4 17.83 -33.32 15.07
CA ASN A 4 18.16 -31.98 14.57
C ASN A 4 17.08 -31.51 13.58
N HIS A 5 16.18 -30.66 14.02
CA HIS A 5 15.31 -29.90 13.14
C HIS A 5 16.15 -28.82 12.46
N ARG A 6 16.61 -29.09 11.26
CA ARG A 6 17.22 -28.13 10.37
C ARG A 6 16.08 -27.24 9.79
N ILE A 7 15.87 -26.08 10.37
CA ILE A 7 15.02 -25.05 9.78
C ILE A 7 15.74 -24.61 8.50
N MET A 8 15.24 -25.02 7.35
CA MET A 8 15.66 -24.49 6.05
C MET A 8 15.07 -23.10 5.93
N ILE A 9 15.82 -22.06 6.27
CA ILE A 9 15.55 -20.70 5.90
C ILE A 9 15.91 -20.59 4.40
N GLY A 10 14.95 -20.89 3.54
CA GLY A 10 15.07 -20.58 2.13
C GLY A 10 15.23 -19.07 1.98
N SER A 11 16.27 -18.63 1.26
CA SER A 11 16.44 -17.24 0.82
C SER A 11 15.31 -16.88 -0.15
N ASN A 12 14.17 -16.43 0.38
CA ASN A 12 13.06 -15.93 -0.43
C ASN A 12 13.47 -14.54 -0.94
N VAL A 13 14.16 -14.50 -2.08
CA VAL A 13 14.37 -13.25 -2.83
C VAL A 13 13.00 -12.80 -3.30
N ARG A 14 12.44 -11.80 -2.63
CA ARG A 14 11.19 -11.18 -3.07
C ARG A 14 11.42 -10.49 -4.40
N ARG A 15 10.52 -10.72 -5.34
CA ARG A 15 10.54 -10.11 -6.68
C ARG A 15 9.76 -8.83 -6.70
N GLU A 16 10.04 -8.00 -7.68
CA GLU A 16 9.25 -6.81 -8.01
C GLU A 16 9.19 -6.62 -9.52
N ALA A 17 8.11 -6.01 -9.99
CA ALA A 17 7.95 -5.51 -11.34
C ALA A 17 7.43 -4.07 -11.24
N LEU A 18 8.18 -3.10 -11.70
CA LEU A 18 7.88 -1.68 -11.49
C LEU A 18 7.30 -1.01 -12.73
N ALA A 19 7.58 -1.55 -13.92
CA ALA A 19 7.16 -0.95 -15.18
C ALA A 19 5.73 -1.33 -15.58
N GLY A 20 5.06 -0.43 -16.30
CA GLY A 20 3.81 -0.73 -17.00
C GLY A 20 2.52 -0.42 -16.24
N GLY A 21 2.58 0.28 -15.11
CA GLY A 21 1.38 0.69 -14.38
C GLY A 21 1.48 2.10 -13.83
N HIS A 22 0.31 2.69 -13.55
CA HIS A 22 0.19 4.04 -12.99
C HIS A 22 -0.70 4.04 -11.75
N VAL A 23 -0.43 4.99 -10.88
CA VAL A 23 -1.20 5.29 -9.67
C VAL A 23 -1.68 6.74 -9.68
N LYS A 24 -2.73 7.04 -8.93
CA LYS A 24 -3.19 8.43 -8.77
C LYS A 24 -2.20 9.28 -7.98
N GLY A 25 -2.02 10.51 -8.42
CA GLY A 25 -1.21 11.51 -7.73
C GLY A 25 -1.66 11.78 -6.29
N SER A 26 -2.92 11.46 -5.94
CA SER A 26 -3.38 11.48 -4.54
C SER A 26 -2.56 10.55 -3.63
N MET A 27 -2.07 9.41 -4.13
CA MET A 27 -1.19 8.50 -3.37
C MET A 27 0.18 9.17 -3.12
N VAL A 28 0.82 9.67 -4.18
CA VAL A 28 2.08 10.41 -4.08
C VAL A 28 1.99 11.57 -3.09
N ARG A 29 0.89 12.35 -3.17
CA ARG A 29 0.64 13.47 -2.26
C ARG A 29 0.46 13.03 -0.81
N ALA A 30 -0.21 11.90 -0.55
CA ALA A 30 -0.36 11.36 0.80
C ALA A 30 1.01 10.96 1.38
N HIS A 31 1.88 10.36 0.57
CA HIS A 31 3.24 9.98 0.98
C HIS A 31 4.10 11.20 1.31
N LEU A 32 4.11 12.22 0.46
CA LEU A 32 4.82 13.48 0.75
C LEU A 32 4.24 14.22 1.96
N LYS A 33 2.91 14.18 2.13
CA LYS A 33 2.26 14.77 3.31
C LYS A 33 2.64 14.03 4.59
N PHE A 34 2.74 12.70 4.57
CA PHE A 34 3.26 11.92 5.69
C PHE A 34 4.65 12.38 6.11
N VAL A 35 5.57 12.54 5.13
CA VAL A 35 6.91 13.04 5.42
C VAL A 35 6.88 14.42 6.04
N ARG A 36 6.07 15.33 5.50
CA ARG A 36 5.91 16.68 6.02
C ARG A 36 5.41 16.68 7.46
N ASP A 37 4.35 15.94 7.74
CA ASP A 37 3.69 15.94 9.04
C ASP A 37 4.51 15.25 10.14
N ARG A 38 5.35 14.27 9.78
CA ARG A 38 6.15 13.49 10.74
C ARG A 38 7.60 13.97 10.89
N TYR A 39 8.18 14.50 9.81
CA TYR A 39 9.61 14.80 9.72
C TYR A 39 9.90 16.25 9.26
N GLY A 40 8.88 17.02 8.89
CA GLY A 40 8.99 18.43 8.50
C GLY A 40 9.35 18.68 7.04
N ASP A 41 9.30 19.96 6.64
CA ASP A 41 9.54 20.38 5.24
C ASP A 41 10.98 20.11 4.77
N ALA A 42 11.97 20.15 5.66
CA ALA A 42 13.35 19.83 5.34
C ALA A 42 13.51 18.36 4.87
N ALA A 43 12.76 17.43 5.51
CA ALA A 43 12.78 16.04 5.10
C ALA A 43 12.07 15.84 3.74
N VAL A 44 11.03 16.59 3.45
CA VAL A 44 10.38 16.59 2.12
C VAL A 44 11.38 17.06 1.06
N ALA A 45 12.05 18.19 1.29
CA ALA A 45 13.05 18.72 0.34
C ALA A 45 14.20 17.72 0.12
N SER A 46 14.70 17.09 1.19
CA SER A 46 15.74 16.05 1.10
C SER A 46 15.25 14.81 0.35
N THR A 47 13.99 14.41 0.55
CA THR A 47 13.39 13.27 -0.17
C THR A 47 13.32 13.57 -1.67
N VAL A 48 12.79 14.73 -2.06
CA VAL A 48 12.68 15.13 -3.47
C VAL A 48 14.08 15.27 -4.11
N ALA A 49 15.04 15.85 -3.41
CA ALA A 49 16.42 15.97 -3.89
C ALA A 49 17.15 14.62 -4.07
N ALA A 50 16.70 13.58 -3.38
CA ALA A 50 17.25 12.22 -3.50
C ALA A 50 16.65 11.41 -4.65
N LEU A 51 15.65 11.96 -5.36
CA LEU A 51 15.00 11.29 -6.50
C LEU A 51 15.79 11.53 -7.81
N PRO A 52 15.72 10.58 -8.75
CA PRO A 52 16.17 10.82 -10.12
C PRO A 52 15.38 11.98 -10.76
N PRO A 53 15.98 12.76 -11.68
CA PRO A 53 15.33 13.93 -12.28
C PRO A 53 13.97 13.63 -12.93
N GLU A 54 13.83 12.49 -13.60
CA GLU A 54 12.60 12.06 -14.24
C GLU A 54 11.47 11.79 -13.21
N VAL A 55 11.83 11.23 -12.05
CA VAL A 55 10.87 10.98 -10.95
C VAL A 55 10.50 12.30 -10.26
N THR A 56 11.48 13.18 -10.06
CA THR A 56 11.24 14.51 -9.51
C THR A 56 10.24 15.29 -10.36
N ALA A 57 10.39 15.27 -11.69
CA ALA A 57 9.49 15.96 -12.61
C ALA A 57 8.05 15.43 -12.54
N GLU A 58 7.85 14.17 -12.20
CA GLU A 58 6.54 13.54 -12.08
C GLU A 58 5.91 13.76 -10.70
N VAL A 59 6.72 13.82 -9.65
CA VAL A 59 6.28 13.87 -8.24
C VAL A 59 6.11 15.31 -7.75
N ASP A 60 6.97 16.24 -8.18
CA ASP A 60 6.96 17.63 -7.73
C ASP A 60 5.73 18.37 -8.27
N GLY A 61 4.95 18.95 -7.36
CA GLY A 61 3.72 19.68 -7.73
C GLY A 61 2.59 18.80 -8.28
N VAL A 62 2.67 17.48 -8.16
CA VAL A 62 1.66 16.55 -8.67
C VAL A 62 0.25 16.88 -8.18
N LEU A 63 -0.74 16.88 -9.10
CA LEU A 63 -2.15 17.03 -8.74
C LEU A 63 -2.74 15.69 -8.29
N ALA A 64 -3.71 15.73 -7.38
CA ALA A 64 -4.37 14.52 -6.88
C ALA A 64 -5.02 13.67 -7.99
N SER A 65 -5.48 14.33 -9.05
CA SER A 65 -6.12 13.70 -10.23
C SER A 65 -5.14 13.21 -11.30
N SER A 66 -3.87 13.61 -11.24
CA SER A 66 -2.84 13.16 -12.19
C SER A 66 -2.59 11.66 -12.08
N TRP A 67 -1.97 11.11 -13.12
CA TRP A 67 -1.41 9.76 -13.08
C TRP A 67 0.11 9.86 -12.97
N CYS A 68 0.70 9.07 -12.09
CA CYS A 68 2.14 8.89 -11.92
C CYS A 68 2.49 7.44 -12.21
N THR A 69 3.69 7.17 -12.69
CA THR A 69 4.13 5.79 -12.86
C THR A 69 4.24 5.07 -11.51
N PHE A 70 3.91 3.79 -11.49
CA PHE A 70 4.12 2.95 -10.29
C PHE A 70 5.60 2.94 -9.87
N GLU A 71 6.50 2.95 -10.85
CA GLU A 71 7.94 3.02 -10.61
C GLU A 71 8.33 4.29 -9.85
N SER A 72 7.76 5.45 -10.21
CA SER A 72 8.01 6.71 -9.51
C SER A 72 7.52 6.68 -8.07
N LEU A 73 6.35 6.08 -7.81
CA LEU A 73 5.85 5.88 -6.44
C LEU A 73 6.84 5.04 -5.62
N ILE A 74 7.30 3.90 -6.13
CA ILE A 74 8.21 3.02 -5.39
C ILE A 74 9.59 3.68 -5.17
N LYS A 75 10.09 4.43 -6.16
CA LYS A 75 11.34 5.21 -5.99
C LYS A 75 11.18 6.30 -4.92
N LEU A 76 10.03 6.96 -4.87
CA LEU A 76 9.71 7.92 -3.81
C LEU A 76 9.70 7.24 -2.43
N ASP A 77 9.03 6.11 -2.29
CA ASP A 77 8.92 5.36 -1.04
C ASP A 77 10.30 4.95 -0.49
N ARG A 78 11.16 4.48 -1.37
CA ARG A 78 12.56 4.17 -1.02
C ARG A 78 13.37 5.40 -0.63
N ALA A 79 13.16 6.52 -1.28
CA ALA A 79 13.79 7.78 -0.90
C ALA A 79 13.32 8.24 0.48
N ILE A 80 12.02 8.13 0.78
CA ILE A 80 11.44 8.41 2.10
C ILE A 80 12.11 7.54 3.16
N ALA A 81 12.15 6.21 2.96
CA ALA A 81 12.75 5.29 3.93
C ALA A 81 14.21 5.64 4.24
N ARG A 82 15.00 5.94 3.20
CA ARG A 82 16.42 6.34 3.36
C ARG A 82 16.57 7.67 4.10
N VAL A 83 15.81 8.69 3.72
CA VAL A 83 15.89 10.03 4.33
C VAL A 83 15.42 10.01 5.78
N CYS A 84 14.37 9.25 6.07
CA CYS A 84 13.84 9.09 7.44
C CYS A 84 14.66 8.12 8.31
N GLY A 85 15.65 7.43 7.73
CA GLY A 85 16.50 6.47 8.47
C GLY A 85 15.70 5.29 9.04
N ARG A 86 14.65 4.82 8.33
CA ARG A 86 13.73 3.79 8.77
C ARG A 86 13.84 2.52 7.90
N GLU A 87 13.53 1.39 8.50
CA GLU A 87 13.36 0.14 7.76
C GLU A 87 12.16 0.27 6.80
N GLU A 88 12.35 -0.11 5.53
CA GLU A 88 11.40 0.17 4.44
C GLU A 88 10.04 -0.46 4.70
N HIS A 89 9.97 -1.76 5.02
CA HIS A 89 8.71 -2.46 5.18
C HIS A 89 7.85 -1.91 6.33
N ALA A 90 8.47 -1.64 7.49
CA ALA A 90 7.77 -1.07 8.64
C ALA A 90 7.27 0.35 8.36
N LEU A 91 8.09 1.17 7.69
CA LEU A 91 7.72 2.53 7.32
C LEU A 91 6.58 2.55 6.30
N MET A 92 6.61 1.64 5.30
CA MET A 92 5.55 1.55 4.29
C MET A 92 4.22 1.14 4.90
N ARG A 93 4.21 0.25 5.88
CA ARG A 93 2.98 -0.09 6.62
C ARG A 93 2.43 1.12 7.39
N GLU A 94 3.29 1.87 8.10
CA GLU A 94 2.89 3.11 8.77
C GLU A 94 2.35 4.16 7.79
N LEU A 95 2.96 4.27 6.62
CA LEU A 95 2.55 5.17 5.56
C LEU A 95 1.19 4.74 4.97
N GLY A 96 0.93 3.45 4.87
CA GLY A 96 -0.38 2.91 4.50
C GLY A 96 -1.48 3.34 5.48
N HIS A 97 -1.26 3.19 6.78
CA HIS A 97 -2.17 3.70 7.82
C HIS A 97 -2.45 5.20 7.64
N TYR A 98 -1.40 6.00 7.52
CA TYR A 98 -1.55 7.44 7.34
C TYR A 98 -2.33 7.78 6.06
N SER A 99 -2.06 7.08 4.96
CA SER A 99 -2.74 7.30 3.67
C SER A 99 -4.24 7.01 3.77
N ALA A 100 -4.65 5.97 4.50
CA ALA A 100 -6.06 5.68 4.76
C ALA A 100 -6.73 6.80 5.55
N GLN A 101 -6.08 7.29 6.62
CA GLN A 101 -6.59 8.41 7.44
C GLN A 101 -6.82 9.67 6.59
N ILE A 102 -5.82 10.08 5.81
CA ILE A 102 -5.92 11.28 4.99
C ILE A 102 -6.94 11.11 3.87
N ASN A 103 -6.90 10.00 3.15
CA ASN A 103 -7.78 9.78 2.02
C ASN A 103 -9.25 9.73 2.45
N LEU A 104 -9.58 8.99 3.51
CA LEU A 104 -10.95 8.84 3.99
C LEU A 104 -11.46 10.04 4.79
N SER A 105 -10.60 10.95 5.22
CA SER A 105 -11.01 12.23 5.83
C SER A 105 -11.17 13.36 4.82
N THR A 106 -10.60 13.24 3.62
CA THR A 106 -10.56 14.31 2.61
C THR A 106 -11.16 13.88 1.27
N VAL A 107 -10.32 13.46 0.34
CA VAL A 107 -10.70 13.20 -1.07
C VAL A 107 -11.74 12.08 -1.19
N TYR A 108 -11.64 11.06 -0.37
CA TYR A 108 -12.51 9.88 -0.42
C TYR A 108 -13.50 9.79 0.75
N ARG A 109 -13.75 10.90 1.44
CA ARG A 109 -14.74 10.95 2.54
C ARG A 109 -16.13 10.43 2.12
N ALA A 110 -16.53 10.67 0.88
CA ALA A 110 -17.80 10.21 0.33
C ALA A 110 -17.87 8.67 0.17
N PHE A 111 -16.74 7.98 0.19
CA PHE A 111 -16.68 6.52 0.09
C PHE A 111 -16.80 5.81 1.44
N ARG A 112 -16.70 6.53 2.57
CA ARG A 112 -16.94 5.94 3.89
C ARG A 112 -18.34 5.32 3.96
N ARG A 113 -18.45 4.21 4.63
CA ARG A 113 -19.68 3.45 4.83
C ARG A 113 -19.82 3.09 6.31
N ASP A 114 -21.02 2.80 6.75
CA ASP A 114 -21.28 2.30 8.09
C ASP A 114 -20.93 0.81 8.22
N ASP A 115 -20.89 0.09 7.09
CA ASP A 115 -20.54 -1.33 6.99
C ASP A 115 -19.17 -1.49 6.29
N ILE A 116 -18.26 -2.17 6.96
CA ILE A 116 -16.91 -2.50 6.47
C ILE A 116 -16.99 -3.32 5.16
N HIS A 117 -17.89 -4.29 5.08
CA HIS A 117 -18.04 -5.13 3.89
C HIS A 117 -18.56 -4.34 2.69
N ASP A 118 -19.50 -3.40 2.90
CA ASP A 118 -19.97 -2.52 1.82
C ASP A 118 -18.85 -1.60 1.33
N PHE A 119 -18.03 -1.09 2.24
CA PHE A 119 -16.85 -0.31 1.86
C PHE A 119 -15.92 -1.11 0.93
N PHE A 120 -15.55 -2.32 1.30
CA PHE A 120 -14.63 -3.14 0.50
C PHE A 120 -15.22 -3.58 -0.84
N ARG A 121 -16.51 -3.94 -0.89
CA ARG A 121 -17.17 -4.27 -2.17
C ARG A 121 -17.13 -3.09 -3.14
N ARG A 122 -17.37 -1.87 -2.65
CA ARG A 122 -17.32 -0.65 -3.47
C ARG A 122 -15.89 -0.27 -3.82
N GLY A 123 -14.96 -0.39 -2.88
CA GLY A 123 -13.54 -0.15 -3.10
C GLY A 123 -12.96 -1.02 -4.22
N ALA A 124 -13.27 -2.32 -4.21
CA ALA A 124 -12.89 -3.24 -5.27
C ALA A 124 -13.45 -2.82 -6.63
N ALA A 125 -14.71 -2.38 -6.69
CA ALA A 125 -15.32 -1.90 -7.94
C ALA A 125 -14.70 -0.59 -8.46
N LEU A 126 -14.10 0.22 -7.56
CA LEU A 126 -13.51 1.51 -7.87
C LEU A 126 -11.98 1.47 -8.03
N HIS A 127 -11.38 0.29 -7.87
CA HIS A 127 -9.93 0.09 -7.92
C HIS A 127 -9.26 0.82 -9.09
N ARG A 128 -9.83 0.70 -10.29
CA ARG A 128 -9.33 1.33 -11.51
C ARG A 128 -9.32 2.86 -11.50
N GLN A 129 -9.96 3.49 -10.54
CA GLN A 129 -9.89 4.94 -10.36
C GLN A 129 -8.62 5.39 -9.63
N PHE A 130 -7.91 4.46 -8.98
CA PHE A 130 -6.72 4.72 -8.18
C PHE A 130 -5.44 4.20 -8.80
N GLN A 131 -5.54 3.09 -9.52
CA GLN A 131 -4.44 2.47 -10.26
C GLN A 131 -4.97 1.78 -11.51
N ASP A 132 -4.17 1.73 -12.57
CA ASP A 132 -4.58 1.20 -13.88
C ASP A 132 -4.15 -0.26 -14.12
N PHE A 133 -3.51 -0.88 -13.15
CA PHE A 133 -3.04 -2.27 -13.19
C PHE A 133 -3.75 -3.14 -12.14
N GLY A 134 -3.84 -4.42 -12.46
CA GLY A 134 -4.51 -5.40 -11.62
C GLY A 134 -6.03 -5.27 -11.59
N THR A 135 -6.66 -6.26 -10.99
CA THR A 135 -8.09 -6.31 -10.70
C THR A 135 -8.27 -6.76 -9.27
N THR A 136 -9.03 -5.99 -8.50
CA THR A 136 -9.29 -6.29 -7.08
C THR A 136 -10.67 -6.94 -6.95
N GLU A 137 -10.71 -8.06 -6.24
CA GLU A 137 -11.93 -8.77 -5.86
C GLU A 137 -12.06 -8.78 -4.34
N TYR A 138 -13.25 -8.55 -3.83
CA TYR A 138 -13.56 -8.68 -2.41
C TYR A 138 -14.58 -9.79 -2.16
N GLU A 139 -14.28 -10.64 -1.19
CA GLU A 139 -15.15 -11.70 -0.70
C GLU A 139 -15.44 -11.50 0.80
N GLN A 140 -16.69 -11.42 1.17
CA GLN A 140 -17.10 -11.50 2.57
C GLN A 140 -17.07 -12.97 3.01
N VAL A 141 -16.20 -13.34 3.93
CA VAL A 141 -16.04 -14.71 4.44
C VAL A 141 -16.96 -14.96 5.64
N SER A 142 -17.11 -13.96 6.52
CA SER A 142 -18.01 -13.99 7.67
C SER A 142 -18.35 -12.55 8.11
N PRO A 143 -19.18 -12.32 9.14
CA PRO A 143 -19.44 -10.96 9.62
C PRO A 143 -18.20 -10.18 10.05
N THR A 144 -17.12 -10.85 10.46
CA THR A 144 -15.88 -10.23 10.93
C THR A 144 -14.65 -10.69 10.15
N ARG A 145 -14.84 -11.23 8.94
CA ARG A 145 -13.77 -11.69 8.06
C ARG A 145 -14.06 -11.34 6.61
N GLY A 146 -13.04 -10.91 5.92
CA GLY A 146 -13.05 -10.66 4.49
C GLY A 146 -11.78 -11.19 3.83
N ARG A 147 -11.81 -11.23 2.50
CA ARG A 147 -10.65 -11.58 1.68
C ARG A 147 -10.59 -10.65 0.49
N ILE A 148 -9.41 -10.10 0.25
CA ILE A 148 -9.10 -9.32 -0.96
C ILE A 148 -8.14 -10.14 -1.81
N ARG A 149 -8.43 -10.24 -3.12
CA ARG A 149 -7.53 -10.83 -4.11
C ARG A 149 -7.20 -9.78 -5.17
N VAL A 150 -5.92 -9.65 -5.48
CA VAL A 150 -5.43 -8.81 -6.57
C VAL A 150 -4.90 -9.74 -7.66
N ARG A 151 -5.53 -9.70 -8.83
CA ARG A 151 -5.21 -10.52 -10.00
C ARG A 151 -4.65 -9.65 -11.13
N ASP A 152 -3.96 -10.26 -12.06
CA ASP A 152 -3.50 -9.65 -13.31
C ASP A 152 -2.71 -8.35 -13.09
N ALA A 153 -2.05 -8.21 -11.95
CA ALA A 153 -1.20 -7.06 -11.68
C ALA A 153 0.12 -7.20 -12.46
N THR A 154 0.32 -6.28 -13.41
CA THR A 154 1.56 -6.21 -14.22
C THR A 154 2.72 -5.59 -13.47
N CYS A 155 2.44 -4.83 -12.40
CA CYS A 155 3.44 -4.26 -11.51
C CYS A 155 3.10 -4.56 -10.05
N TYR A 156 4.15 -4.83 -9.27
CA TYR A 156 4.07 -5.18 -7.86
C TYR A 156 5.42 -4.91 -7.16
N SER A 157 5.39 -4.66 -5.86
CA SER A 157 6.58 -4.45 -5.04
C SER A 157 6.30 -4.84 -3.59
N PRO A 158 7.28 -5.41 -2.84
CA PRO A 158 7.12 -5.68 -1.41
C PRO A 158 6.77 -4.45 -0.57
N ALA A 159 7.32 -3.29 -0.95
CA ALA A 159 7.00 -2.01 -0.32
C ALA A 159 5.52 -1.65 -0.50
N TYR A 160 4.97 -1.86 -1.69
CA TYR A 160 3.56 -1.61 -1.98
C TYR A 160 2.64 -2.57 -1.20
N CYS A 161 2.96 -3.87 -1.14
CA CYS A 161 2.20 -4.83 -0.34
C CYS A 161 2.19 -4.46 1.16
N ALA A 162 3.31 -3.97 1.68
CA ALA A 162 3.38 -3.50 3.06
C ALA A 162 2.49 -2.26 3.29
N SER A 163 2.51 -1.31 2.37
CA SER A 163 1.64 -0.12 2.41
C SER A 163 0.16 -0.51 2.31
N GLU A 164 -0.19 -1.43 1.42
CA GLU A 164 -1.55 -1.95 1.28
C GLU A 164 -2.03 -2.61 2.59
N THR A 165 -1.18 -3.43 3.23
CA THR A 165 -1.49 -4.04 4.53
C THR A 165 -1.86 -2.98 5.57
N GLY A 166 -1.04 -1.94 5.72
CA GLY A 166 -1.32 -0.85 6.66
C GLY A 166 -2.58 -0.05 6.30
N TYR A 167 -2.82 0.17 5.02
CA TYR A 167 -4.03 0.82 4.53
C TYR A 167 -5.30 0.04 4.91
N LEU A 168 -5.31 -1.27 4.69
CA LEU A 168 -6.44 -2.14 5.01
C LEU A 168 -6.71 -2.20 6.51
N GLU A 169 -5.67 -2.26 7.34
CA GLU A 169 -5.80 -2.20 8.80
C GLU A 169 -6.50 -0.93 9.26
N GLU A 170 -6.04 0.21 8.78
CA GLU A 170 -6.59 1.50 9.16
C GLU A 170 -8.02 1.69 8.65
N VAL A 171 -8.31 1.25 7.43
CA VAL A 171 -9.67 1.27 6.88
C VAL A 171 -10.64 0.52 7.80
N ILE A 172 -10.29 -0.68 8.24
CA ILE A 172 -11.12 -1.47 9.14
C ILE A 172 -11.31 -0.75 10.48
N ALA A 173 -10.23 -0.20 11.04
CA ALA A 173 -10.27 0.55 12.30
C ALA A 173 -11.16 1.81 12.21
N ILE A 174 -11.07 2.57 11.11
CA ILE A 174 -11.91 3.77 10.86
C ILE A 174 -13.40 3.39 10.79
N HIS A 175 -13.73 2.18 10.34
CA HIS A 175 -15.10 1.67 10.26
C HIS A 175 -15.54 0.92 11.54
N GLY A 176 -14.77 1.01 12.62
CA GLY A 176 -15.12 0.49 13.94
C GLY A 176 -14.68 -0.93 14.25
N GLY A 177 -13.96 -1.60 13.34
CA GLY A 177 -13.35 -2.90 13.60
C GLY A 177 -12.24 -2.79 14.65
N LYS A 178 -12.17 -3.77 15.54
CA LYS A 178 -11.18 -3.87 16.63
C LYS A 178 -10.31 -5.10 16.44
N ASP A 179 -9.13 -5.09 17.09
CA ASP A 179 -8.18 -6.22 17.05
C ASP A 179 -7.90 -6.70 15.62
N VAL A 180 -7.66 -5.73 14.73
CA VAL A 180 -7.52 -5.95 13.29
C VAL A 180 -6.26 -6.74 12.99
N THR A 181 -6.39 -7.77 12.17
CA THR A 181 -5.26 -8.56 11.67
C THR A 181 -5.38 -8.73 10.16
N ILE A 182 -4.34 -8.36 9.44
CA ILE A 182 -4.21 -8.59 8.00
C ILE A 182 -3.07 -9.56 7.76
N MET A 183 -3.34 -10.63 7.03
CA MET A 183 -2.33 -11.62 6.64
C MET A 183 -2.29 -11.73 5.12
N GLU A 184 -1.14 -11.42 4.52
CA GLU A 184 -0.90 -11.70 3.11
C GLU A 184 -0.61 -13.20 2.96
N SER A 185 -1.61 -13.97 2.52
CA SER A 185 -1.55 -15.44 2.41
C SER A 185 -0.94 -15.93 1.10
N SER A 186 -0.92 -15.09 0.06
CA SER A 186 -0.17 -15.29 -1.18
C SER A 186 0.31 -13.93 -1.71
N CYS A 187 1.45 -13.89 -2.42
CA CYS A 187 2.06 -12.67 -2.91
C CYS A 187 2.84 -12.88 -4.20
N GLN A 188 2.57 -12.08 -5.22
CA GLN A 188 3.34 -12.11 -6.47
C GLN A 188 4.83 -11.84 -6.25
N CYS A 189 5.18 -11.06 -5.22
CA CYS A 189 6.58 -10.86 -4.83
C CYS A 189 7.24 -12.13 -4.29
N ALA A 190 6.45 -13.12 -3.87
CA ALA A 190 6.91 -14.44 -3.41
C ALA A 190 6.76 -15.54 -4.48
N ASN A 191 6.49 -15.17 -5.73
CA ASN A 191 6.23 -16.03 -6.89
C ASN A 191 4.85 -16.70 -6.90
N ASP A 192 3.89 -16.23 -6.10
CA ASP A 192 2.52 -16.67 -6.26
C ASP A 192 1.89 -15.99 -7.49
N GLU A 193 0.80 -16.55 -7.99
CA GLU A 193 0.09 -16.03 -9.15
C GLU A 193 -0.64 -14.72 -8.85
N ILE A 194 -1.13 -14.59 -7.61
CA ILE A 194 -1.92 -13.44 -7.15
C ILE A 194 -1.49 -13.01 -5.75
N CYS A 195 -1.81 -11.76 -5.39
CA CYS A 195 -1.75 -11.33 -4.00
C CYS A 195 -3.11 -11.56 -3.31
N THR A 196 -3.09 -12.13 -2.11
CA THR A 196 -4.29 -12.40 -1.31
C THR A 196 -4.10 -11.88 0.11
N PHE A 197 -5.01 -11.03 0.55
CA PHE A 197 -5.05 -10.52 1.92
C PHE A 197 -6.25 -11.09 2.65
N GLU A 198 -5.99 -11.80 3.74
CA GLU A 198 -7.02 -12.29 4.68
C GLU A 198 -7.22 -11.22 5.76
N LEU A 199 -8.45 -10.74 5.87
CA LEU A 199 -8.85 -9.67 6.79
C LEU A 199 -9.61 -10.27 7.96
N HIS A 200 -9.25 -9.91 9.18
CA HIS A 200 -9.94 -10.33 10.40
C HIS A 200 -10.04 -9.18 11.38
N TRP A 201 -11.21 -9.02 12.02
CA TRP A 201 -11.50 -8.00 13.05
C TRP A 201 -12.56 -8.49 14.02
N HIS A 202 -12.80 -7.71 15.08
CA HIS A 202 -13.85 -7.91 16.06
C HIS A 202 -14.73 -6.68 16.19
#